data_a50253314f2f34c891c21d5d6f4ccfd5
#
_entry.id   a50253314f2f34c891c21d5d6f4ccfd5
#
_cell.length_a   1.000
_cell.length_b   1.000
_cell.length_c   1.000
_cell.angle_alpha   90.00
_cell.angle_beta   90.00
_cell.angle_gamma   90.00
#
_symmetry.space_group_name_H-M   'P 1'
#
loop_
_entity.id
_entity.type
_entity.pdbx_description
1 polymer ?
#
loop_
_entity_poly.entity_id
_entity_poly.type
_entity_poly.pdbx_seq_one_letter_code
_entity_poly.pdbx_strand_id
1 'polypeptide(L)'
;MDLTQQTIGKLRQMLDSKEISAPELTQSYLDRIAKYDDTIQSYITVTAERALADAAAAQKKIDAGNAGVLCGIPMAIKDNICTDGIKTTCASKMLEDFIPPYNATVMEKLAAQDIVMLGKASMDEFAMGGSTPVSYTHLTLPTILRV
;
A
#
# COMPACT_ATOMS: atom_id res chain seq x y z
N MET A 1 -3.69 18.87 -11.92
CA MET A 1 -4.70 18.37 -10.96
C MET A 1 -3.97 17.40 -10.03
N ASP A 2 -4.21 17.46 -8.71
CA ASP A 2 -3.57 16.53 -7.78
C ASP A 2 -4.35 15.20 -7.79
N LEU A 3 -3.76 14.17 -8.40
CA LEU A 3 -4.36 12.84 -8.52
C LEU A 3 -4.55 12.16 -7.15
N THR A 4 -3.70 12.50 -6.18
CA THR A 4 -3.74 11.87 -4.85
C THR A 4 -4.90 12.34 -3.98
N GLN A 5 -5.66 13.32 -4.43
CA GLN A 5 -6.85 13.84 -3.73
C GLN A 5 -8.17 13.43 -4.41
N GLN A 6 -8.10 12.62 -5.46
CA GLN A 6 -9.29 12.17 -6.16
C GLN A 6 -9.92 10.94 -5.48
N THR A 7 -11.22 10.78 -5.65
CA THR A 7 -11.91 9.56 -5.20
C THR A 7 -11.57 8.38 -6.12
N ILE A 8 -11.67 7.16 -5.60
CA ILE A 8 -11.46 5.93 -6.39
C ILE A 8 -12.34 5.92 -7.66
N GLY A 9 -13.62 6.31 -7.53
CA GLY A 9 -14.53 6.37 -8.67
C GLY A 9 -14.08 7.36 -9.75
N LYS A 10 -13.55 8.53 -9.35
CA LYS A 10 -13.00 9.51 -10.30
C LYS A 10 -11.73 9.00 -10.97
N LEU A 11 -10.82 8.41 -10.19
CA LEU A 11 -9.60 7.80 -10.73
C LEU A 11 -9.91 6.68 -11.73
N ARG A 12 -10.92 5.83 -11.41
CA ARG A 12 -11.34 4.77 -12.34
C ARG A 12 -11.87 5.36 -13.66
N GLN A 13 -12.69 6.39 -13.61
CA GLN A 13 -13.17 7.09 -14.82
C GLN A 13 -12.02 7.65 -15.66
N MET A 14 -11.02 8.26 -15.02
CA MET A 14 -9.85 8.82 -15.71
C MET A 14 -8.98 7.73 -16.36
N LEU A 15 -8.84 6.57 -15.72
CA LEU A 15 -8.15 5.42 -16.29
C LEU A 15 -8.94 4.84 -17.49
N ASP A 16 -10.27 4.72 -17.39
CA ASP A 16 -11.13 4.20 -18.46
C ASP A 16 -11.16 5.15 -19.67
N SER A 17 -11.17 6.45 -19.42
CA SER A 17 -11.13 7.47 -20.49
C SER A 17 -9.72 7.69 -21.06
N LYS A 18 -8.69 7.02 -20.50
CA LYS A 18 -7.27 7.18 -20.85
C LYS A 18 -6.76 8.62 -20.66
N GLU A 19 -7.37 9.38 -19.78
CA GLU A 19 -6.90 10.70 -19.36
C GLU A 19 -5.60 10.59 -18.55
N ILE A 20 -5.46 9.50 -17.80
CA ILE A 20 -4.24 9.09 -17.09
C ILE A 20 -3.95 7.62 -17.31
N SER A 21 -2.70 7.20 -17.15
CA SER A 21 -2.30 5.81 -17.11
C SER A 21 -2.12 5.30 -15.67
N ALA A 22 -2.23 3.97 -15.48
CA ALA A 22 -2.00 3.37 -14.17
C ALA A 22 -0.55 3.58 -13.66
N PRO A 23 0.51 3.52 -14.49
CA PRO A 23 1.86 3.90 -14.07
C PRO A 23 1.99 5.36 -13.63
N GLU A 24 1.39 6.33 -14.36
CA GLU A 24 1.42 7.75 -13.96
C GLU A 24 0.69 7.98 -12.63
N LEU A 25 -0.48 7.35 -12.46
CA LEU A 25 -1.21 7.41 -11.20
C LEU A 25 -0.37 6.84 -10.05
N THR A 26 0.22 5.67 -10.24
CA THR A 26 1.08 5.01 -9.24
C THR A 26 2.28 5.87 -8.89
N GLN A 27 2.96 6.42 -9.89
CA GLN A 27 4.11 7.30 -9.67
C GLN A 27 3.74 8.53 -8.85
N SER A 28 2.57 9.14 -9.10
CA SER A 28 2.13 10.31 -8.33
C SER A 28 1.94 10.01 -6.84
N TYR A 29 1.49 8.79 -6.50
CA TYR A 29 1.41 8.34 -5.10
C TYR A 29 2.79 8.03 -4.51
N LEU A 30 3.67 7.38 -5.25
CA LEU A 30 5.04 7.10 -4.80
C LEU A 30 5.83 8.39 -4.56
N ASP A 31 5.70 9.39 -5.43
CA ASP A 31 6.32 10.70 -5.26
C ASP A 31 5.81 11.41 -4.00
N ARG A 32 4.51 11.28 -3.73
CA ARG A 32 3.92 11.82 -2.50
C ARG A 32 4.45 11.10 -1.26
N ILE A 33 4.55 9.78 -1.29
CA ILE A 33 5.15 8.99 -0.20
C ILE A 33 6.60 9.45 0.01
N ALA A 34 7.42 9.48 -1.04
CA ALA A 34 8.82 9.90 -0.95
C ALA A 34 8.99 11.34 -0.40
N LYS A 35 8.02 12.22 -0.65
CA LYS A 35 8.09 13.61 -0.18
C LYS A 35 7.72 13.79 1.28
N TYR A 36 6.81 12.99 1.81
CA TYR A 36 6.19 13.26 3.12
C TYR A 36 6.38 12.15 4.14
N ASP A 37 6.64 10.90 3.71
CA ASP A 37 6.55 9.76 4.62
C ASP A 37 7.71 9.68 5.61
N ASP A 38 8.87 10.26 5.30
CA ASP A 38 9.96 10.42 6.27
C ASP A 38 9.53 11.17 7.56
N THR A 39 8.56 12.07 7.43
CA THR A 39 8.03 12.84 8.56
C THR A 39 6.79 12.19 9.16
N ILE A 40 5.91 11.62 8.31
CA ILE A 40 4.60 11.09 8.75
C ILE A 40 4.69 9.64 9.20
N GLN A 41 5.59 8.85 8.56
CA GLN A 41 5.80 7.42 8.83
C GLN A 41 4.51 6.58 8.72
N SER A 42 3.76 6.83 7.64
CA SER A 42 2.53 6.09 7.34
C SER A 42 2.80 4.67 6.82
N TYR A 43 4.00 4.42 6.29
CA TYR A 43 4.40 3.13 5.76
C TYR A 43 5.55 2.52 6.55
N ILE A 44 5.44 1.24 6.89
CA ILE A 44 6.55 0.43 7.44
C ILE A 44 7.42 -0.08 6.29
N THR A 45 6.80 -0.46 5.19
CA THR A 45 7.49 -0.95 3.99
C THR A 45 6.84 -0.35 2.75
N VAL A 46 7.62 0.34 1.91
CA VAL A 46 7.19 0.81 0.59
C VAL A 46 7.66 -0.18 -0.46
N THR A 47 6.75 -0.59 -1.37
CA THR A 47 7.03 -1.59 -2.41
C THR A 47 7.02 -0.96 -3.81
N ALA A 48 7.83 0.08 -4.03
CA ALA A 48 7.79 0.91 -5.22
C ALA A 48 8.00 0.12 -6.53
N GLU A 49 9.01 -0.74 -6.59
CA GLU A 49 9.29 -1.55 -7.80
C GLU A 49 8.12 -2.47 -8.14
N ARG A 50 7.57 -3.15 -7.14
CA ARG A 50 6.38 -4.00 -7.32
C ARG A 50 5.18 -3.18 -7.76
N ALA A 51 4.94 -2.03 -7.13
CA ALA A 51 3.82 -1.15 -7.47
C ALA A 51 3.87 -0.71 -8.94
N LEU A 52 5.03 -0.35 -9.45
CA LEU A 52 5.21 0.01 -10.86
C LEU A 52 5.01 -1.18 -11.81
N ALA A 53 5.47 -2.38 -11.41
CA ALA A 53 5.25 -3.60 -12.19
C ALA A 53 3.75 -3.98 -12.22
N ASP A 54 3.06 -3.92 -11.07
CA ASP A 54 1.61 -4.17 -10.97
C ASP A 54 0.83 -3.14 -11.81
N ALA A 55 1.22 -1.86 -11.77
CA ALA A 55 0.62 -0.80 -12.57
C ALA A 55 0.79 -1.03 -14.08
N ALA A 56 1.97 -1.46 -14.52
CA ALA A 56 2.21 -1.78 -15.91
C ALA A 56 1.40 -3.00 -16.39
N ALA A 57 1.19 -3.99 -15.51
CA ALA A 57 0.35 -5.15 -15.80
C ALA A 57 -1.14 -4.76 -15.87
N ALA A 58 -1.60 -3.92 -14.92
CA ALA A 58 -2.96 -3.40 -14.91
C ALA A 58 -3.25 -2.53 -16.16
N GLN A 59 -2.29 -1.71 -16.59
CA GLN A 59 -2.44 -0.89 -17.80
C GLN A 59 -2.74 -1.73 -19.04
N LYS A 60 -2.06 -2.87 -19.20
CA LYS A 60 -2.33 -3.77 -20.33
C LYS A 60 -3.77 -4.29 -20.34
N LYS A 61 -4.34 -4.56 -19.16
CA LYS A 61 -5.75 -4.99 -19.04
C LYS A 61 -6.73 -3.86 -19.34
N ILE A 62 -6.40 -2.63 -18.90
CA ILE A 62 -7.18 -1.42 -19.21
C ILE A 62 -7.20 -1.20 -20.73
N ASP A 63 -6.04 -1.29 -21.38
CA ASP A 63 -5.92 -1.11 -22.83
C ASP A 63 -6.68 -2.16 -23.63
N ALA A 64 -6.74 -3.39 -23.13
CA ALA A 64 -7.49 -4.49 -23.70
C ALA A 64 -9.01 -4.43 -23.42
N GLY A 65 -9.50 -3.47 -22.60
CA GLY A 65 -10.91 -3.38 -22.23
C GLY A 65 -11.39 -4.46 -21.23
N ASN A 66 -10.44 -5.11 -20.53
CA ASN A 66 -10.70 -6.20 -19.58
C ASN A 66 -10.45 -5.77 -18.11
N ALA A 67 -10.53 -4.47 -17.83
CA ALA A 67 -10.25 -3.92 -16.50
C ALA A 67 -11.44 -4.10 -15.55
N GLY A 68 -11.18 -4.66 -14.36
CA GLY A 68 -12.14 -4.68 -13.26
C GLY A 68 -12.24 -3.31 -12.55
N VAL A 69 -13.17 -3.21 -11.61
CA VAL A 69 -13.50 -1.95 -10.90
C VAL A 69 -12.29 -1.35 -10.18
N LEU A 70 -11.39 -2.17 -9.64
CA LEU A 70 -10.21 -1.73 -8.90
C LEU A 70 -8.91 -1.85 -9.69
N CYS A 71 -8.97 -2.28 -10.96
CA CYS A 71 -7.79 -2.49 -11.79
C CYS A 71 -6.98 -1.20 -11.93
N GLY A 72 -5.69 -1.24 -11.54
CA GLY A 72 -4.79 -0.10 -11.60
C GLY A 72 -4.97 0.94 -10.48
N ILE A 73 -5.82 0.69 -9.48
CA ILE A 73 -6.01 1.59 -8.34
C ILE A 73 -4.92 1.36 -7.29
N PRO A 74 -4.14 2.39 -6.91
CA PRO A 74 -3.14 2.30 -5.86
C PRO A 74 -3.76 2.08 -4.48
N MET A 75 -3.21 1.12 -3.71
CA MET A 75 -3.66 0.79 -2.36
C MET A 75 -2.51 0.64 -1.37
N ALA A 76 -2.71 1.14 -0.15
CA ALA A 76 -1.93 0.80 1.02
C ALA A 76 -2.55 -0.44 1.70
N ILE A 77 -1.72 -1.40 2.09
CA ILE A 77 -2.15 -2.64 2.75
C ILE A 77 -1.69 -2.59 4.20
N LYS A 78 -2.60 -2.76 5.14
CA LYS A 78 -2.26 -2.75 6.57
C LYS A 78 -1.23 -3.82 6.91
N ASP A 79 -0.27 -3.50 7.79
CA ASP A 79 0.90 -4.36 8.03
C ASP A 79 0.62 -5.65 8.84
N ASN A 80 -0.62 -5.90 9.22
CA ASN A 80 -1.05 -7.21 9.77
C ASN A 80 -1.68 -8.14 8.72
N ILE A 81 -1.78 -7.70 7.45
CA ILE A 81 -2.32 -8.52 6.38
C ILE A 81 -1.16 -9.25 5.70
N CYS A 82 -1.08 -10.57 5.88
CA CYS A 82 -0.05 -11.40 5.26
C CYS A 82 -0.06 -11.22 3.74
N THR A 83 1.11 -10.86 3.21
CA THR A 83 1.33 -10.67 1.77
C THR A 83 2.56 -11.45 1.36
N ASP A 84 2.39 -12.42 0.48
CA ASP A 84 3.45 -13.33 0.05
C ASP A 84 4.68 -12.57 -0.45
N GLY A 85 5.86 -12.95 0.10
CA GLY A 85 7.15 -12.37 -0.24
C GLY A 85 7.39 -10.94 0.25
N ILE A 86 6.48 -10.34 1.05
CA ILE A 86 6.62 -8.97 1.57
C ILE A 86 6.58 -8.98 3.09
N LYS A 87 7.53 -8.26 3.71
CA LYS A 87 7.57 -8.10 5.17
C LYS A 87 6.18 -7.73 5.71
N THR A 88 5.75 -8.45 6.75
CA THR A 88 4.46 -8.27 7.42
C THR A 88 4.70 -8.34 8.92
N THR A 89 4.91 -7.19 9.55
CA THR A 89 5.50 -7.09 10.88
C THR A 89 4.49 -6.87 12.00
N CYS A 90 3.23 -6.57 11.68
CA CYS A 90 2.24 -6.10 12.65
C CYS A 90 2.73 -4.89 13.46
N ALA A 91 3.62 -4.06 12.89
CA ALA A 91 4.31 -2.96 13.55
C ALA A 91 5.06 -3.39 14.84
N SER A 92 5.51 -4.65 14.91
CA SER A 92 6.25 -5.21 16.04
C SER A 92 7.67 -5.60 15.66
N LYS A 93 8.64 -5.25 16.51
CA LYS A 93 10.03 -5.71 16.38
C LYS A 93 10.17 -7.23 16.48
N MET A 94 9.23 -7.90 17.12
CA MET A 94 9.24 -9.38 17.19
C MET A 94 9.07 -10.03 15.81
N LEU A 95 8.43 -9.33 14.89
CA LEU A 95 8.16 -9.80 13.52
C LEU A 95 8.90 -8.97 12.46
N GLU A 96 9.90 -8.16 12.83
CA GLU A 96 10.53 -7.22 11.89
C GLU A 96 11.12 -7.88 10.64
N ASP A 97 11.48 -9.15 10.72
CA ASP A 97 12.02 -9.93 9.60
C ASP A 97 11.04 -10.97 9.05
N PHE A 98 9.81 -10.98 9.53
CA PHE A 98 8.84 -11.97 9.07
C PHE A 98 8.35 -11.67 7.66
N ILE A 99 8.60 -12.61 6.76
CA ILE A 99 8.10 -12.61 5.37
C ILE A 99 7.19 -13.81 5.22
N PRO A 100 5.87 -13.62 5.12
CA PRO A 100 4.94 -14.74 4.96
C PRO A 100 5.13 -15.42 3.59
N PRO A 101 5.07 -16.77 3.55
CA PRO A 101 5.11 -17.54 2.29
C PRO A 101 3.70 -17.74 1.69
N TYR A 102 2.73 -16.89 2.04
CA TYR A 102 1.34 -16.97 1.59
C TYR A 102 0.66 -15.62 1.66
N ASN A 103 -0.41 -15.48 0.90
CA ASN A 103 -1.31 -14.32 0.99
C ASN A 103 -2.48 -14.60 1.95
N ALA A 104 -2.88 -13.60 2.70
CA ALA A 104 -4.19 -13.61 3.33
C ALA A 104 -5.29 -13.60 2.26
N THR A 105 -6.45 -14.21 2.54
CA THR A 105 -7.59 -14.30 1.60
C THR A 105 -8.00 -12.93 1.04
N VAL A 106 -7.90 -11.87 1.84
CA VAL A 106 -8.20 -10.51 1.36
C VAL A 106 -7.20 -10.07 0.29
N MET A 107 -5.92 -10.43 0.41
CA MET A 107 -4.90 -10.11 -0.60
C MET A 107 -5.12 -10.90 -1.89
N GLU A 108 -5.53 -12.16 -1.80
CA GLU A 108 -5.89 -12.95 -2.99
C GLU A 108 -7.05 -12.30 -3.75
N LYS A 109 -8.08 -11.84 -3.02
CA LYS A 109 -9.23 -11.16 -3.62
C LYS A 109 -8.85 -9.81 -4.22
N LEU A 110 -7.98 -9.03 -3.58
CA LEU A 110 -7.52 -7.76 -4.09
C LEU A 110 -6.60 -7.93 -5.30
N ALA A 111 -5.70 -8.90 -5.27
CA ALA A 111 -4.85 -9.25 -6.41
C ALA A 111 -5.67 -9.68 -7.64
N ALA A 112 -6.76 -10.44 -7.43
CA ALA A 112 -7.70 -10.82 -8.50
C ALA A 112 -8.43 -9.61 -9.13
N GLN A 113 -8.43 -8.45 -8.47
CA GLN A 113 -8.96 -7.19 -9.00
C GLN A 113 -7.88 -6.31 -9.64
N ASP A 114 -6.64 -6.80 -9.74
CA ASP A 114 -5.50 -6.10 -10.32
C ASP A 114 -5.22 -4.73 -9.68
N ILE A 115 -5.31 -4.66 -8.34
CA ILE A 115 -4.91 -3.49 -7.59
C ILE A 115 -3.41 -3.26 -7.69
N VAL A 116 -2.97 -2.04 -7.45
CA VAL A 116 -1.55 -1.69 -7.32
C VAL A 116 -1.20 -1.54 -5.85
N MET A 117 -0.34 -2.43 -5.32
CA MET A 117 0.08 -2.35 -3.93
C MET A 117 1.23 -1.37 -3.74
N LEU A 118 1.01 -0.26 -3.01
CA LEU A 118 2.03 0.75 -2.70
C LEU A 118 2.99 0.31 -1.58
N GLY A 119 2.49 -0.48 -0.62
CA GLY A 119 3.27 -0.90 0.53
C GLY A 119 2.43 -1.31 1.72
N LYS A 120 3.12 -1.52 2.86
CA LYS A 120 2.54 -1.93 4.14
C LYS A 120 2.38 -0.71 5.04
N ALA A 121 1.13 -0.38 5.36
CA ALA A 121 0.78 0.78 6.18
C ALA A 121 1.05 0.52 7.67
N SER A 122 1.56 1.56 8.34
CA SER A 122 1.78 1.58 9.78
C SER A 122 0.48 1.35 10.56
N MET A 123 0.62 0.83 11.76
CA MET A 123 -0.49 0.45 12.62
C MET A 123 -0.03 0.37 14.09
N ASP A 124 -0.96 0.26 15.02
CA ASP A 124 -0.63 -0.12 16.40
C ASP A 124 -0.08 -1.54 16.45
N GLU A 125 0.89 -1.81 17.32
CA GLU A 125 1.50 -3.11 17.48
C GLU A 125 0.43 -4.19 17.71
N PHE A 126 0.45 -5.24 16.87
CA PHE A 126 -0.56 -6.32 16.82
C PHE A 126 -2.01 -5.83 16.71
N ALA A 127 -2.24 -4.63 16.17
CA ALA A 127 -3.55 -4.00 16.05
C ALA A 127 -4.26 -3.73 17.40
N MET A 128 -3.50 -3.61 18.48
CA MET A 128 -4.03 -3.38 19.83
C MET A 128 -3.84 -1.92 20.24
N GLY A 129 -4.60 -1.02 19.64
CA GLY A 129 -4.57 0.41 19.96
C GLY A 129 -5.58 1.20 19.13
N GLY A 130 -5.70 2.49 19.40
CA GLY A 130 -6.70 3.35 18.77
C GLY A 130 -6.14 4.56 18.01
N SER A 131 -4.84 4.87 18.16
CA SER A 131 -4.25 6.09 17.60
C SER A 131 -2.80 5.93 17.15
N THR A 132 -2.34 4.71 17.03
CA THR A 132 -0.94 4.35 16.69
C THR A 132 0.12 4.93 17.65
N PRO A 133 -0.14 5.02 18.99
CA PRO A 133 0.87 5.49 19.94
C PRO A 133 1.92 4.42 20.22
N VAL A 134 1.63 3.17 19.90
CA VAL A 134 2.48 2.01 20.14
C VAL A 134 2.82 1.36 18.81
N SER A 135 3.89 1.83 18.19
CA SER A 135 4.45 1.26 16.96
C SER A 135 5.96 1.45 16.99
N TYR A 136 6.72 0.44 16.59
CA TYR A 136 8.18 0.57 16.57
C TYR A 136 8.68 1.65 15.60
N THR A 137 7.86 2.10 14.65
CA THR A 137 8.17 3.19 13.74
C THR A 137 8.22 4.55 14.45
N HIS A 138 7.50 4.71 15.59
CA HIS A 138 7.40 5.95 16.34
C HIS A 138 8.03 5.87 17.73
N LEU A 139 8.32 4.68 18.24
CA LEU A 139 8.82 4.51 19.59
C LEU A 139 10.34 4.58 19.67
N THR A 140 10.83 5.43 20.58
CA THR A 140 12.20 5.36 21.08
C THR A 140 12.28 4.44 22.30
N LEU A 141 13.45 3.86 22.58
CA LEU A 141 13.67 2.99 23.76
C LEU A 141 13.15 3.57 25.09
N PRO A 142 13.33 4.88 25.41
CA PRO A 142 12.78 5.46 26.63
C PRO A 142 11.25 5.46 26.71
N THR A 143 10.57 5.46 25.58
CA THR A 143 9.11 5.43 25.50
C THR A 143 8.58 4.02 25.74
N ILE A 144 9.28 2.99 25.25
CA ILE A 144 8.93 1.57 25.46
C ILE A 144 8.98 1.18 26.94
N LEU A 145 9.87 1.79 27.71
CA LEU A 145 10.04 1.49 29.15
C LEU A 145 9.01 2.16 30.06
N ARG A 146 8.08 2.94 29.51
CA ARG A 146 7.03 3.64 30.26
C ARG A 146 5.63 3.04 30.10
N VAL A 147 5.54 1.94 29.39
CA VAL A 147 4.27 1.20 29.19
C VAL A 147 4.24 -0.03 30.06
#